data_9806c733e4611f942684377365a8dd63
#
_entry.id   9806c733e4611f942684377365a8dd63
#
_cell.length_a   1.000
_cell.length_b   1.000
_cell.length_c   1.000
_cell.angle_alpha   90.00
_cell.angle_beta   90.00
_cell.angle_gamma   90.00
#
_symmetry.space_group_name_H-M   'P 1'
#
loop_
_entity.id
_entity.type
_entity.pdbx_description
1 polymer ?
#
loop_
_entity_poly.entity_id
_entity_poly.type
_entity_poly.pdbx_seq_one_letter_code
_entity_poly.pdbx_strand_id
1 'polypeptide(L)' 'MMGKPVVAGTRITVELILEKLAAGETFEQLLDEYPTLTSDSVYAALNFAGQA' A
#
# COMPACT_ATOMS: atom_id res chain seq x y z
N MET A 1 -19.86 -3.72 -4.91
CA MET A 1 -19.05 -3.67 -4.94
C MET A 1 -18.19 -3.65 -4.49
N MET A 2 -18.00 -3.99 -4.39
CA MET A 2 -17.25 -3.94 -3.93
C MET A 2 -16.13 -3.49 -4.18
N GLY A 3 -15.66 -2.84 -3.98
CA GLY A 3 -14.43 -2.25 -4.35
C GLY A 3 -13.21 -3.00 -3.87
N LYS A 4 -12.07 -2.62 -4.35
CA LYS A 4 -10.83 -3.22 -3.90
C LYS A 4 -10.43 -2.63 -2.54
N PRO A 5 -9.74 -3.43 -1.70
CA PRO A 5 -9.25 -2.91 -0.44
C PRO A 5 -8.28 -1.75 -0.66
N VAL A 6 -8.43 -0.72 0.16
CA VAL A 6 -7.58 0.45 0.09
C VAL A 6 -6.89 0.66 1.44
N VAL A 7 -5.79 1.41 1.42
CA VAL A 7 -5.10 1.78 2.65
C VAL A 7 -5.95 2.82 3.36
N ALA A 8 -6.12 2.65 4.67
CA ALA A 8 -6.98 3.51 5.46
C ALA A 8 -6.61 4.99 5.29
N GLY A 9 -7.62 5.80 5.07
CA GLY A 9 -7.43 7.24 4.91
C GLY A 9 -6.88 7.67 3.57
N THR A 10 -6.74 6.76 2.61
CA THR A 10 -6.23 7.08 1.29
C THR A 10 -7.08 6.42 0.22
N ARG A 11 -6.81 6.77 -1.04
CA ARG A 11 -7.44 6.10 -2.18
C ARG A 11 -6.49 5.08 -2.82
N ILE A 12 -5.36 4.83 -2.16
CA ILE A 12 -4.34 3.93 -2.67
C ILE A 12 -4.75 2.50 -2.34
N THR A 13 -4.79 1.63 -3.35
CA THR A 13 -5.16 0.24 -3.13
C THR A 13 -3.98 -0.56 -2.63
N VAL A 14 -4.27 -1.61 -1.89
CA VAL A 14 -3.25 -2.57 -1.46
C VAL A 14 -2.55 -3.16 -2.68
N GLU A 15 -3.33 -3.43 -3.72
CA GLU A 15 -2.79 -3.98 -4.96
C GLU A 15 -1.74 -3.08 -5.58
N LEU A 16 -1.97 -1.76 -5.55
CA LEU A 16 -1.01 -0.81 -6.09
C LEU A 16 0.29 -0.86 -5.32
N ILE A 17 0.23 -0.94 -4.00
CA ILE A 17 1.43 -1.04 -3.18
C ILE A 17 2.21 -2.29 -3.52
N LEU A 18 1.53 -3.42 -3.67
CA LEU A 18 2.19 -4.67 -4.04
C LEU A 18 2.84 -4.57 -5.40
N GLU A 19 2.17 -3.94 -6.36
CA GLU A 19 2.74 -3.75 -7.69
C GLU A 19 4.01 -2.92 -7.65
N LYS A 20 4.00 -1.86 -6.87
CA LYS A 20 5.17 -0.99 -6.74
C LYS A 20 6.35 -1.73 -6.14
N LEU A 21 6.10 -2.47 -5.07
CA LEU A 21 7.16 -3.25 -4.43
C LEU A 21 7.67 -4.34 -5.36
N ALA A 22 6.78 -4.98 -6.10
CA ALA A 22 7.18 -6.00 -7.07
C ALA A 22 8.03 -5.42 -8.19
N ALA A 23 7.84 -4.14 -8.49
CA ALA A 23 8.64 -3.45 -9.50
C ALA A 23 10.01 -3.01 -8.98
N GLY A 24 10.28 -3.27 -7.70
CA GLY A 24 11.58 -2.96 -7.12
C GLY A 24 11.64 -1.65 -6.33
N GLU A 25 10.49 -1.00 -6.11
CA GLU A 25 10.48 0.23 -5.33
C GLU A 25 10.63 -0.08 -3.85
N THR A 26 11.25 0.86 -3.14
CA THR A 26 11.43 0.73 -1.70
C THR A 26 10.31 1.42 -0.96
N PHE A 27 10.21 1.14 0.34
CA PHE A 27 9.24 1.82 1.20
C PHE A 27 9.46 3.33 1.15
N GLU A 28 10.72 3.76 1.18
CA GLU A 28 11.04 5.18 1.16
C GLU A 28 10.53 5.83 -0.11
N GLN A 29 10.68 5.15 -1.24
CA GLN A 29 10.18 5.67 -2.51
C GLN A 29 8.67 5.76 -2.51
N LEU A 30 7.99 4.76 -1.96
CA LEU A 30 6.54 4.79 -1.85
C LEU A 30 6.06 5.95 -1.00
N LEU A 31 6.69 6.14 0.14
CA LEU A 31 6.30 7.20 1.05
C LEU A 31 6.54 8.57 0.45
N ASP A 32 7.58 8.69 -0.37
CA ASP A 32 7.89 9.93 -1.06
C ASP A 32 6.87 10.25 -2.15
N GLU A 33 6.46 9.21 -2.90
CA GLU A 33 5.48 9.38 -3.98
C GLU A 33 4.08 9.64 -3.46
N TYR A 34 3.76 9.07 -2.32
CA TYR A 34 2.41 9.14 -1.74
C TYR A 34 2.50 9.70 -0.32
N PRO A 35 2.52 11.03 -0.18
CA PRO A 35 2.70 11.64 1.15
C PRO A 35 1.62 11.27 2.16
N THR A 36 0.47 10.79 1.69
CA THR A 36 -0.59 10.37 2.59
C THR A 36 -0.32 9.00 3.23
N LEU A 37 0.66 8.26 2.71
CA LEU A 37 1.04 6.99 3.29
C LEU A 37 1.97 7.19 4.48
N THR A 38 1.88 6.26 5.42
CA THR A 38 2.85 6.17 6.51
C THR A 38 3.42 4.76 6.52
N SER A 39 4.52 4.57 7.23
CA SER A 39 5.11 3.25 7.36
C SER A 39 4.10 2.25 7.94
N ASP A 40 3.36 2.70 8.96
CA ASP A 40 2.36 1.85 9.58
C ASP A 40 1.28 1.43 8.60
N SER A 41 0.84 2.37 7.73
CA SER A 41 -0.16 2.06 6.73
C SER A 41 0.33 1.02 5.74
N VAL A 42 1.58 1.13 5.31
CA VAL A 42 2.16 0.19 4.37
C VAL A 42 2.28 -1.19 5.00
N TYR A 43 2.75 -1.25 6.23
CA TYR A 43 2.86 -2.53 6.93
C TYR A 43 1.49 -3.17 7.14
N ALA A 44 0.48 -2.37 7.47
CA ALA A 44 -0.87 -2.88 7.63
C ALA A 44 -1.39 -3.47 6.33
N ALA A 45 -1.11 -2.80 5.21
CA ALA A 45 -1.53 -3.28 3.91
C ALA A 45 -0.86 -4.60 3.55
N LEU A 46 0.44 -4.72 3.83
CA LEU A 46 1.17 -5.94 3.56
C LEU A 46 0.67 -7.09 4.44
N ASN A 47 0.37 -6.78 5.69
CA ASN A 47 -0.16 -7.78 6.61
C ASN A 47 -1.52 -8.27 6.14
N PHE A 48 -2.37 -7.36 5.68
CA PHE A 48 -3.66 -7.72 5.13
C PHE A 48 -3.51 -8.65 3.92
N ALA A 49 -2.61 -8.30 3.03
CA ALA A 49 -2.37 -9.10 1.83
C ALA A 49 -1.86 -10.50 2.19
N GLY A 50 -1.04 -10.59 3.24
CA GLY A 50 -0.50 -11.85 3.68
C GLY A 50 -1.54 -12.78 4.29
N GLN A 51 -2.67 -12.22 4.72
CA GLN A 51 -3.75 -13.02 5.31
C GLN A 51 -4.75 -13.51 4.28
N ALA A 52 -4.68 -12.96 3.10
CA ALA A 52 -5.59 -13.36 2.02
C ALA A 52 -5.16 -14.67 1.33
#